data_d84052c65f8a0d41a342613e73ed701d
#
_entry.id   d84052c65f8a0d41a342613e73ed701d
#
_cell.length_a   1.000
_cell.length_b   1.000
_cell.length_c   1.000
_cell.angle_alpha   90.00
_cell.angle_beta   90.00
_cell.angle_gamma   90.00
#
_symmetry.space_group_name_H-M   'P 1'
#
loop_
_entity.id
_entity.type
_entity.pdbx_description
1 polymer ?
#
loop_
_entity_poly.entity_id
_entity_poly.type
_entity_poly.pdbx_seq_one_letter_code
_entity_poly.pdbx_strand_id
1 'polypeptide(L)'
;MVPTTVEVQVITRQPKVKVEEVNRVKDQLREFTDRVNKGETTFATLARLYSEDGSARQGGEIGYTPKAVLDPTFASVAFNLTDPSKISKIVESEFGFHIIQLIDKRGERINVRHILLKPKVDREALDEASNQLDSLANEIRAGKFSFDDAATYLSDDKDTKSNHGLMANTTEDRTRTSKFRMQDLPTEVARAVEELQVGEVSKPFEMVNSRGKTVVAIIKLKSRVEGHRATITEDFQVMKDVVLAKQREKMLDEWVANKLKNTYVRMNDRYKDCKFQYQGWVK
;
A
#
# COMPACT_ATOMS: atom_id res chain seq x y z
N MET A 1 -20.92 17.06 11.27
CA MET A 1 -21.14 15.62 11.57
C MET A 1 -19.77 14.94 11.63
N VAL A 2 -19.47 14.24 12.70
CA VAL A 2 -18.33 13.33 12.82
C VAL A 2 -18.79 11.98 12.25
N PRO A 3 -18.07 11.39 11.29
CA PRO A 3 -18.49 10.11 10.71
C PRO A 3 -18.26 8.96 11.70
N THR A 4 -18.96 7.85 11.49
CA THR A 4 -18.69 6.60 12.22
C THR A 4 -17.25 6.19 12.00
N THR A 5 -16.55 5.87 13.09
CA THR A 5 -15.17 5.38 13.08
C THR A 5 -15.06 4.07 13.83
N VAL A 6 -14.15 3.21 13.37
CA VAL A 6 -13.87 1.90 13.97
C VAL A 6 -12.38 1.71 14.21
N GLU A 7 -12.04 0.92 15.22
CA GLU A 7 -10.71 0.38 15.41
C GLU A 7 -10.75 -1.13 15.24
N VAL A 8 -9.85 -1.65 14.42
CA VAL A 8 -9.84 -3.06 14.01
C VAL A 8 -8.47 -3.67 14.31
N GLN A 9 -8.48 -4.85 14.88
CA GLN A 9 -7.31 -5.70 15.01
C GLN A 9 -7.38 -6.83 13.97
N VAL A 10 -6.24 -7.24 13.43
CA VAL A 10 -6.14 -8.26 12.39
C VAL A 10 -5.10 -9.32 12.78
N ILE A 11 -5.42 -10.57 12.48
CA ILE A 11 -4.47 -11.69 12.46
C ILE A 11 -4.50 -12.25 11.06
N THR A 12 -3.35 -12.39 10.43
CA THR A 12 -3.25 -13.00 9.10
C THR A 12 -2.47 -14.29 9.15
N ARG A 13 -2.80 -15.18 8.21
CA ARG A 13 -2.03 -16.37 7.88
C ARG A 13 -1.66 -16.31 6.40
N GLN A 14 -0.37 -16.37 6.11
CA GLN A 14 0.10 -16.46 4.73
C GLN A 14 0.04 -17.92 4.29
N PRO A 15 -0.77 -18.26 3.25
CA PRO A 15 -0.80 -19.61 2.71
C PRO A 15 0.57 -20.03 2.17
N LYS A 16 0.92 -21.30 2.31
CA LYS A 16 2.17 -21.84 1.79
C LYS A 16 2.10 -21.99 0.27
N VAL A 17 3.04 -21.40 -0.43
CA VAL A 17 3.16 -21.57 -1.88
C VAL A 17 3.88 -22.88 -2.19
N LYS A 18 3.35 -23.66 -3.14
CA LYS A 18 3.99 -24.90 -3.60
C LYS A 18 5.32 -24.60 -4.30
N VAL A 19 6.31 -25.47 -4.09
CA VAL A 19 7.67 -25.33 -4.67
C VAL A 19 7.62 -25.30 -6.19
N GLU A 20 6.72 -26.08 -6.78
CA GLU A 20 6.48 -26.13 -8.23
C GLU A 20 6.08 -24.78 -8.79
N GLU A 21 5.22 -24.03 -8.08
CA GLU A 21 4.80 -22.70 -8.50
C GLU A 21 5.94 -21.67 -8.38
N VAL A 22 6.74 -21.77 -7.31
CA VAL A 22 7.95 -20.95 -7.17
C VAL A 22 8.91 -21.20 -8.32
N ASN A 23 9.15 -22.47 -8.68
CA ASN A 23 10.00 -22.84 -9.80
C ASN A 23 9.44 -22.34 -11.12
N ARG A 24 8.13 -22.49 -11.37
CA ARG A 24 7.46 -21.97 -12.56
C ARG A 24 7.71 -20.48 -12.74
N VAL A 25 7.55 -19.69 -11.68
CA VAL A 25 7.78 -18.23 -11.71
C VAL A 25 9.25 -17.93 -12.03
N LYS A 26 10.18 -18.63 -11.37
CA LYS A 26 11.62 -18.47 -11.64
C LYS A 26 12.00 -18.83 -13.07
N ASP A 27 11.44 -19.91 -13.62
CA ASP A 27 11.70 -20.32 -15.00
C ASP A 27 11.15 -19.32 -16.00
N GLN A 28 9.96 -18.76 -15.74
CA GLN A 28 9.38 -17.69 -16.55
C GLN A 28 10.27 -16.42 -16.56
N LEU A 29 10.82 -16.03 -15.42
CA LEU A 29 11.77 -14.90 -15.35
C LEU A 29 13.08 -15.18 -16.09
N ARG A 30 13.58 -16.44 -16.07
CA ARG A 30 14.75 -16.86 -16.87
C ARG A 30 14.44 -16.77 -18.36
N GLU A 31 13.29 -17.28 -18.79
CA GLU A 31 12.82 -17.17 -20.18
C GLU A 31 12.77 -15.70 -20.62
N PHE A 32 12.22 -14.82 -19.81
CA PHE A 32 12.19 -13.38 -20.12
C PHE A 32 13.58 -12.80 -20.32
N THR A 33 14.52 -13.15 -19.43
CA THR A 33 15.91 -12.73 -19.54
C THR A 33 16.54 -13.22 -20.85
N ASP A 34 16.33 -14.49 -21.20
CA ASP A 34 16.87 -15.08 -22.44
C ASP A 34 16.31 -14.42 -23.69
N ARG A 35 14.98 -14.15 -23.74
CA ARG A 35 14.34 -13.47 -24.87
C ARG A 35 14.84 -12.05 -25.08
N VAL A 36 15.08 -11.31 -23.98
CA VAL A 36 15.66 -9.96 -24.09
C VAL A 36 17.10 -10.02 -24.56
N ASN A 37 17.91 -10.94 -24.00
CA ASN A 37 19.32 -11.11 -24.39
C ASN A 37 19.48 -11.54 -25.86
N LYS A 38 18.55 -12.31 -26.40
CA LYS A 38 18.53 -12.70 -27.82
C LYS A 38 17.99 -11.60 -28.73
N GLY A 39 17.49 -10.49 -28.21
CA GLY A 39 16.89 -9.39 -28.97
C GLY A 39 15.50 -9.70 -29.55
N GLU A 40 14.84 -10.76 -29.10
CA GLU A 40 13.50 -11.16 -29.54
C GLU A 40 12.43 -10.15 -29.08
N THR A 41 12.68 -9.46 -27.98
CA THR A 41 11.78 -8.47 -27.37
C THR A 41 12.56 -7.50 -26.49
N THR A 42 11.90 -6.44 -26.03
CA THR A 42 12.50 -5.52 -25.06
C THR A 42 12.04 -5.82 -23.64
N PHE A 43 12.89 -5.50 -22.67
CA PHE A 43 12.55 -5.61 -21.25
C PHE A 43 11.26 -4.84 -20.91
N ALA A 44 11.12 -3.61 -21.43
CA ALA A 44 9.95 -2.78 -21.21
C ALA A 44 8.64 -3.40 -21.77
N THR A 45 8.72 -4.10 -22.91
CA THR A 45 7.57 -4.83 -23.48
C THR A 45 7.13 -5.97 -22.56
N LEU A 46 8.08 -6.78 -22.09
CA LEU A 46 7.78 -7.86 -21.15
C LEU A 46 7.24 -7.34 -19.81
N ALA A 47 7.79 -6.23 -19.31
CA ALA A 47 7.29 -5.59 -18.10
C ALA A 47 5.83 -5.15 -18.25
N ARG A 48 5.45 -4.52 -19.37
CA ARG A 48 4.05 -4.12 -19.63
C ARG A 48 3.09 -5.29 -19.73
N LEU A 49 3.54 -6.42 -20.28
CA LEU A 49 2.69 -7.59 -20.52
C LEU A 49 2.54 -8.49 -19.28
N TYR A 50 3.59 -8.62 -18.49
CA TYR A 50 3.68 -9.68 -17.49
C TYR A 50 3.99 -9.21 -16.06
N SER A 51 4.54 -8.00 -15.88
CA SER A 51 4.88 -7.55 -14.52
C SER A 51 3.62 -7.30 -13.70
N GLU A 52 3.62 -7.82 -12.48
CA GLU A 52 2.56 -7.64 -11.48
C GLU A 52 2.82 -6.45 -10.55
N ASP A 53 3.71 -5.54 -10.97
CA ASP A 53 4.02 -4.30 -10.25
C ASP A 53 3.29 -3.09 -10.84
N GLY A 54 3.07 -2.07 -10.03
CA GLY A 54 2.44 -0.81 -10.46
C GLY A 54 3.20 -0.07 -11.57
N SER A 55 4.53 -0.26 -11.66
CA SER A 55 5.38 0.30 -12.72
C SER A 55 5.23 -0.40 -14.09
N ALA A 56 4.47 -1.48 -14.19
CA ALA A 56 4.27 -2.24 -15.43
C ALA A 56 3.84 -1.34 -16.59
N ARG A 57 2.93 -0.40 -16.37
CA ARG A 57 2.43 0.55 -17.38
C ARG A 57 3.53 1.44 -17.95
N GLN A 58 4.55 1.76 -17.14
CA GLN A 58 5.75 2.50 -17.55
C GLN A 58 6.88 1.57 -18.06
N GLY A 59 6.58 0.29 -18.37
CA GLY A 59 7.59 -0.67 -18.81
C GLY A 59 8.53 -1.11 -17.70
N GLY A 60 8.05 -1.10 -16.46
CA GLY A 60 8.79 -1.50 -15.26
C GLY A 60 9.69 -0.41 -14.67
N GLU A 61 9.69 0.81 -15.22
CA GLU A 61 10.53 1.92 -14.77
C GLU A 61 9.99 2.55 -13.48
N ILE A 62 10.86 2.68 -12.46
CA ILE A 62 10.49 3.22 -11.14
C ILE A 62 10.94 4.67 -10.92
N GLY A 63 11.67 5.27 -11.90
CA GLY A 63 12.26 6.59 -11.75
C GLY A 63 13.44 6.62 -10.77
N TYR A 64 14.02 7.81 -10.56
CA TYR A 64 15.17 7.99 -9.65
C TYR A 64 14.76 7.82 -8.20
N THR A 65 15.01 6.64 -7.63
CA THR A 65 14.62 6.25 -6.28
C THR A 65 15.86 6.11 -5.38
N PRO A 66 15.87 6.68 -4.17
CA PRO A 66 16.95 6.50 -3.21
C PRO A 66 16.93 5.09 -2.62
N LYS A 67 18.12 4.60 -2.21
CA LYS A 67 18.32 3.24 -1.69
C LYS A 67 17.40 2.91 -0.51
N ALA A 68 17.20 3.85 0.39
CA ALA A 68 16.44 3.66 1.63
C ALA A 68 14.92 3.43 1.42
N VAL A 69 14.39 3.73 0.23
CA VAL A 69 12.96 3.55 -0.09
C VAL A 69 12.65 2.20 -0.72
N LEU A 70 13.70 1.52 -1.22
CA LEU A 70 13.59 0.22 -1.88
C LEU A 70 13.67 -0.92 -0.86
N ASP A 71 13.08 -2.07 -1.19
CA ASP A 71 13.31 -3.31 -0.46
C ASP A 71 14.83 -3.58 -0.35
N PRO A 72 15.36 -3.96 0.82
CA PRO A 72 16.81 -4.10 1.03
C PRO A 72 17.48 -5.08 0.08
N THR A 73 16.83 -6.22 -0.23
CA THR A 73 17.38 -7.24 -1.14
C THR A 73 17.37 -6.72 -2.58
N PHE A 74 16.26 -6.11 -3.00
CA PHE A 74 16.15 -5.46 -4.30
C PHE A 74 17.20 -4.34 -4.46
N ALA A 75 17.30 -3.46 -3.47
CA ALA A 75 18.25 -2.35 -3.46
C ALA A 75 19.71 -2.82 -3.55
N SER A 76 20.04 -3.88 -2.81
CA SER A 76 21.40 -4.47 -2.84
C SER A 76 21.80 -4.89 -4.26
N VAL A 77 20.91 -5.59 -4.97
CA VAL A 77 21.17 -6.02 -6.34
C VAL A 77 21.13 -4.85 -7.33
N ALA A 78 20.12 -4.00 -7.25
CA ALA A 78 19.94 -2.86 -8.16
C ALA A 78 21.16 -1.92 -8.14
N PHE A 79 21.64 -1.56 -6.94
CA PHE A 79 22.80 -0.66 -6.79
C PHE A 79 24.14 -1.27 -7.21
N ASN A 80 24.23 -2.60 -7.30
CA ASN A 80 25.40 -3.29 -7.82
C ASN A 80 25.42 -3.44 -9.35
N LEU A 81 24.31 -3.11 -10.04
CA LEU A 81 24.29 -3.09 -11.50
C LEU A 81 25.14 -1.93 -12.02
N THR A 82 25.98 -2.21 -13.00
CA THR A 82 26.87 -1.21 -13.63
C THR A 82 26.64 -1.12 -15.14
N ASP A 83 26.01 -2.11 -15.74
CA ASP A 83 25.84 -2.24 -17.21
C ASP A 83 24.35 -2.23 -17.55
N PRO A 84 23.84 -1.18 -18.22
CA PRO A 84 22.44 -1.07 -18.62
C PRO A 84 21.97 -2.14 -19.61
N SER A 85 22.92 -2.79 -20.31
CA SER A 85 22.58 -3.86 -21.26
C SER A 85 22.28 -5.20 -20.57
N LYS A 86 22.70 -5.36 -19.29
CA LYS A 86 22.57 -6.60 -18.54
C LYS A 86 21.33 -6.61 -17.65
N ILE A 87 20.73 -7.78 -17.55
CA ILE A 87 19.64 -8.06 -16.63
C ILE A 87 20.22 -8.76 -15.39
N SER A 88 19.72 -8.44 -14.21
CA SER A 88 20.14 -9.09 -12.96
C SER A 88 19.80 -10.57 -12.93
N LYS A 89 20.43 -11.30 -12.02
CA LYS A 89 19.89 -12.59 -11.56
C LYS A 89 18.51 -12.36 -10.91
N ILE A 90 17.74 -13.43 -10.74
CA ILE A 90 16.46 -13.37 -10.04
C ILE A 90 16.71 -12.93 -8.59
N VAL A 91 15.94 -11.93 -8.16
CA VAL A 91 15.96 -11.36 -6.81
C VAL A 91 14.67 -11.74 -6.12
N GLU A 92 14.76 -12.32 -4.94
CA GLU A 92 13.62 -12.60 -4.08
C GLU A 92 13.47 -11.48 -3.05
N SER A 93 12.29 -10.88 -2.98
CA SER A 93 11.92 -9.84 -2.03
C SER A 93 10.63 -10.21 -1.28
N GLU A 94 10.21 -9.37 -0.36
CA GLU A 94 8.90 -9.54 0.29
C GLU A 94 7.72 -9.45 -0.70
N PHE A 95 7.91 -8.82 -1.85
CA PHE A 95 6.86 -8.65 -2.88
C PHE A 95 6.77 -9.83 -3.85
N GLY A 96 7.81 -10.62 -4.02
CA GLY A 96 7.89 -11.73 -4.96
C GLY A 96 9.26 -11.84 -5.61
N PHE A 97 9.30 -12.34 -6.84
CA PHE A 97 10.53 -12.56 -7.61
C PHE A 97 10.69 -11.48 -8.68
N HIS A 98 11.89 -10.92 -8.75
CA HIS A 98 12.21 -9.83 -9.67
C HIS A 98 13.37 -10.17 -10.58
N ILE A 99 13.39 -9.59 -11.78
CA ILE A 99 14.58 -9.31 -12.58
C ILE A 99 14.66 -7.80 -12.78
N ILE A 100 15.89 -7.26 -12.82
CA ILE A 100 16.15 -5.83 -12.79
C ILE A 100 17.10 -5.46 -13.93
N GLN A 101 16.82 -4.35 -14.62
CA GLN A 101 17.69 -3.75 -15.61
C GLN A 101 18.00 -2.31 -15.22
N LEU A 102 19.28 -1.94 -15.24
CA LEU A 102 19.71 -0.56 -14.98
C LEU A 102 19.29 0.35 -16.13
N ILE A 103 18.81 1.55 -15.81
CA ILE A 103 18.63 2.65 -16.77
C ILE A 103 19.72 3.69 -16.57
N ASP A 104 19.82 4.23 -15.35
CA ASP A 104 20.79 5.29 -15.02
C ASP A 104 21.03 5.34 -13.49
N LYS A 105 22.17 5.92 -13.11
CA LYS A 105 22.57 6.08 -11.71
C LYS A 105 23.05 7.49 -11.46
N ARG A 106 22.51 8.17 -10.43
CA ARG A 106 22.87 9.56 -10.08
C ARG A 106 23.12 9.68 -8.58
N GLY A 107 24.37 9.63 -8.17
CA GLY A 107 24.74 9.64 -6.77
C GLY A 107 24.07 8.50 -6.01
N GLU A 108 23.30 8.82 -4.98
CA GLU A 108 22.59 7.85 -4.14
C GLU A 108 21.19 7.47 -4.66
N ARG A 109 20.84 7.86 -5.89
CA ARG A 109 19.59 7.51 -6.55
C ARG A 109 19.85 6.65 -7.76
N ILE A 110 18.97 5.68 -7.96
CA ILE A 110 19.01 4.78 -9.10
C ILE A 110 17.69 4.80 -9.86
N ASN A 111 17.76 4.77 -11.19
CA ASN A 111 16.62 4.50 -12.06
C ASN A 111 16.82 3.13 -12.70
N VAL A 112 15.88 2.22 -12.45
CA VAL A 112 15.88 0.86 -12.98
C VAL A 112 14.52 0.52 -13.57
N ARG A 113 14.50 -0.49 -14.43
CA ARG A 113 13.29 -1.25 -14.78
C ARG A 113 13.32 -2.57 -14.07
N HIS A 114 12.15 -3.04 -13.66
CA HIS A 114 12.02 -4.37 -13.11
C HIS A 114 10.76 -5.09 -13.61
N ILE A 115 10.80 -6.41 -13.57
CA ILE A 115 9.64 -7.26 -13.75
C ILE A 115 9.45 -8.01 -12.44
N LEU A 116 8.28 -7.87 -11.86
CA LEU A 116 7.85 -8.59 -10.66
C LEU A 116 6.86 -9.67 -11.06
N LEU A 117 7.11 -10.90 -10.63
CA LEU A 117 6.14 -11.99 -10.66
C LEU A 117 5.92 -12.53 -9.25
N LYS A 118 4.66 -12.83 -8.93
CA LYS A 118 4.25 -13.38 -7.64
C LYS A 118 3.82 -14.83 -7.82
N PRO A 119 4.35 -15.77 -7.03
CA PRO A 119 3.83 -17.14 -7.03
C PRO A 119 2.36 -17.14 -6.60
N LYS A 120 1.53 -17.83 -7.34
CA LYS A 120 0.09 -17.94 -7.03
C LYS A 120 -0.13 -18.95 -5.93
N VAL A 121 -1.05 -18.64 -5.06
CA VAL A 121 -1.52 -19.54 -4.02
C VAL A 121 -2.64 -20.41 -4.59
N ASP A 122 -2.57 -21.70 -4.39
CA ASP A 122 -3.66 -22.60 -4.78
C ASP A 122 -4.78 -22.62 -3.74
N ARG A 123 -5.94 -23.18 -4.14
CA ARG A 123 -7.13 -23.23 -3.29
C ARG A 123 -6.91 -24.05 -2.03
N GLU A 124 -6.19 -25.17 -2.14
CA GLU A 124 -5.90 -26.07 -1.03
C GLU A 124 -5.11 -25.35 0.09
N ALA A 125 -4.10 -24.57 -0.28
CA ALA A 125 -3.31 -23.79 0.68
C ALA A 125 -4.12 -22.66 1.35
N LEU A 126 -5.07 -22.04 0.61
CA LEU A 126 -5.99 -21.07 1.17
C LEU A 126 -6.97 -21.74 2.16
N ASP A 127 -7.52 -22.90 1.83
CA ASP A 127 -8.43 -23.64 2.69
C ASP A 127 -7.71 -24.13 3.95
N GLU A 128 -6.45 -24.58 3.86
CA GLU A 128 -5.64 -24.94 5.02
C GLU A 128 -5.40 -23.73 5.94
N ALA A 129 -5.01 -22.58 5.39
CA ALA A 129 -4.83 -21.36 6.17
C ALA A 129 -6.12 -20.88 6.82
N SER A 130 -7.27 -21.03 6.11
CA SER A 130 -8.59 -20.70 6.61
C SER A 130 -8.97 -21.60 7.81
N ASN A 131 -8.75 -22.90 7.69
CA ASN A 131 -9.03 -23.85 8.78
C ASN A 131 -8.17 -23.58 10.01
N GLN A 132 -6.89 -23.22 9.83
CA GLN A 132 -6.00 -22.84 10.93
C GLN A 132 -6.52 -21.59 11.65
N LEU A 133 -6.94 -20.55 10.91
CA LEU A 133 -7.49 -19.33 11.50
C LEU A 133 -8.87 -19.54 12.12
N ASP A 134 -9.71 -20.42 11.56
CA ASP A 134 -10.99 -20.73 12.17
C ASP A 134 -10.81 -21.43 13.52
N SER A 135 -9.90 -22.40 13.60
CA SER A 135 -9.51 -23.03 14.86
C SER A 135 -9.03 -22.00 15.89
N LEU A 136 -8.14 -21.09 15.48
CA LEU A 136 -7.64 -20.02 16.34
C LEU A 136 -8.75 -19.08 16.79
N ALA A 137 -9.64 -18.67 15.88
CA ALA A 137 -10.79 -17.82 16.21
C ALA A 137 -11.71 -18.47 17.24
N ASN A 138 -11.96 -19.79 17.12
CA ASN A 138 -12.76 -20.55 18.08
C ASN A 138 -12.09 -20.63 19.45
N GLU A 139 -10.77 -20.78 19.51
CA GLU A 139 -10.01 -20.78 20.77
C GLU A 139 -10.00 -19.40 21.45
N ILE A 140 -9.93 -18.31 20.66
CA ILE A 140 -10.06 -16.94 21.17
C ILE A 140 -11.48 -16.69 21.70
N ARG A 141 -12.52 -17.12 20.97
CA ARG A 141 -13.92 -17.01 21.41
C ARG A 141 -14.18 -17.81 22.70
N ALA A 142 -13.52 -18.96 22.85
CA ALA A 142 -13.56 -19.78 24.06
C ALA A 142 -12.74 -19.20 25.23
N GLY A 143 -12.04 -18.07 25.03
CA GLY A 143 -11.26 -17.40 26.07
C GLY A 143 -9.95 -18.10 26.45
N LYS A 144 -9.45 -19.03 25.62
CA LYS A 144 -8.17 -19.73 25.86
C LYS A 144 -6.97 -18.78 25.76
N PHE A 145 -7.03 -17.82 24.85
CA PHE A 145 -6.06 -16.71 24.73
C PHE A 145 -6.76 -15.44 24.32
N SER A 146 -6.07 -14.31 24.59
CA SER A 146 -6.53 -13.02 24.09
C SER A 146 -6.24 -12.87 22.57
N PHE A 147 -7.05 -12.06 21.88
CA PHE A 147 -6.76 -11.70 20.50
C PHE A 147 -5.39 -11.00 20.38
N ASP A 148 -5.03 -10.19 21.37
CA ASP A 148 -3.79 -9.42 21.42
C ASP A 148 -2.55 -10.34 21.46
N ASP A 149 -2.60 -11.39 22.29
CA ASP A 149 -1.52 -12.39 22.35
C ASP A 149 -1.44 -13.18 21.06
N ALA A 150 -2.59 -13.62 20.55
CA ALA A 150 -2.65 -14.35 19.28
C ALA A 150 -2.08 -13.51 18.12
N ALA A 151 -2.43 -12.23 18.04
CA ALA A 151 -1.90 -11.33 17.04
C ALA A 151 -0.38 -11.15 17.16
N THR A 152 0.11 -11.01 18.41
CA THR A 152 1.53 -10.79 18.68
C THR A 152 2.38 -12.02 18.35
N TYR A 153 1.92 -13.21 18.67
CA TYR A 153 2.75 -14.43 18.54
C TYR A 153 2.46 -15.23 17.30
N LEU A 154 1.21 -15.29 16.85
CA LEU A 154 0.76 -16.21 15.81
C LEU A 154 0.45 -15.54 14.47
N SER A 155 0.31 -14.20 14.40
CA SER A 155 0.07 -13.51 13.12
C SER A 155 1.30 -13.52 12.23
N ASP A 156 1.09 -13.70 10.92
CA ASP A 156 2.13 -13.53 9.90
C ASP A 156 2.24 -12.07 9.40
N ASP A 157 1.33 -11.18 9.84
CA ASP A 157 1.34 -9.77 9.45
C ASP A 157 2.40 -8.98 10.22
N LYS A 158 3.49 -8.67 9.55
CA LYS A 158 4.61 -7.91 10.14
C LYS A 158 4.25 -6.46 10.49
N ASP A 159 3.25 -5.89 9.82
CA ASP A 159 2.90 -4.47 9.96
C ASP A 159 2.11 -4.20 11.25
N THR A 160 1.29 -5.17 11.68
CA THR A 160 0.42 -5.03 12.85
C THR A 160 0.83 -5.91 14.04
N LYS A 161 1.65 -6.94 13.80
CA LYS A 161 2.08 -7.91 14.82
C LYS A 161 2.67 -7.24 16.07
N SER A 162 3.55 -6.25 15.90
CA SER A 162 4.18 -5.51 17.02
C SER A 162 3.23 -4.59 17.77
N ASN A 163 2.03 -4.36 17.23
CA ASN A 163 0.97 -3.52 17.81
C ASN A 163 -0.29 -4.35 18.10
N HIS A 164 -0.11 -5.59 18.56
CA HIS A 164 -1.20 -6.50 18.93
C HIS A 164 -2.28 -6.66 17.86
N GLY A 165 -1.87 -6.63 16.59
CA GLY A 165 -2.76 -6.71 15.45
C GLY A 165 -3.52 -5.43 15.11
N LEU A 166 -3.35 -4.32 15.85
CA LEU A 166 -4.08 -3.08 15.62
C LEU A 166 -3.68 -2.46 14.28
N MET A 167 -4.65 -2.28 13.41
CA MET A 167 -4.46 -1.67 12.12
C MET A 167 -4.19 -0.16 12.27
N ALA A 168 -3.37 0.39 11.38
CA ALA A 168 -3.05 1.81 11.36
C ALA A 168 -3.48 2.45 10.04
N ASN A 169 -4.20 3.54 10.14
CA ASN A 169 -4.57 4.41 9.04
C ASN A 169 -3.59 5.59 8.98
N THR A 170 -3.31 6.07 7.77
CA THR A 170 -2.53 7.29 7.56
C THR A 170 -3.48 8.35 7.01
N THR A 171 -3.73 9.37 7.80
CA THR A 171 -4.59 10.49 7.41
C THR A 171 -3.93 11.37 6.33
N GLU A 172 -4.69 12.28 5.73
CA GLU A 172 -4.22 13.17 4.65
C GLU A 172 -3.02 14.04 5.08
N ASP A 173 -2.96 14.41 6.36
CA ASP A 173 -1.84 15.14 6.96
C ASP A 173 -0.65 14.24 7.37
N ARG A 174 -0.67 12.96 7.00
CA ARG A 174 0.32 11.92 7.32
C ARG A 174 0.40 11.55 8.79
N THR A 175 -0.58 11.91 9.61
CA THR A 175 -0.69 11.40 10.99
C THR A 175 -1.15 9.94 10.96
N ARG A 176 -0.52 9.08 11.77
CA ARG A 176 -0.96 7.70 11.95
C ARG A 176 -2.01 7.64 13.05
N THR A 177 -3.13 7.00 12.75
CA THR A 177 -4.22 6.75 13.71
C THR A 177 -4.69 5.31 13.63
N SER A 178 -5.27 4.78 14.70
CA SER A 178 -5.95 3.47 14.69
C SER A 178 -7.41 3.57 14.23
N LYS A 179 -7.94 4.79 14.08
CA LYS A 179 -9.34 5.02 13.72
C LYS A 179 -9.51 5.04 12.21
N PHE A 180 -10.47 4.29 11.72
CA PHE A 180 -10.86 4.22 10.31
C PHE A 180 -12.31 4.64 10.14
N ARG A 181 -12.59 5.45 9.12
CA ARG A 181 -13.95 5.50 8.57
C ARG A 181 -14.16 4.23 7.75
N MET A 182 -15.38 3.76 7.60
CA MET A 182 -15.67 2.52 6.85
C MET A 182 -15.09 2.55 5.43
N GLN A 183 -15.12 3.69 4.77
CA GLN A 183 -14.56 3.88 3.42
C GLN A 183 -13.03 3.84 3.33
N ASP A 184 -12.32 3.99 4.45
CA ASP A 184 -10.85 4.01 4.52
C ASP A 184 -10.29 2.60 4.79
N LEU A 185 -11.15 1.64 5.13
CA LEU A 185 -10.78 0.23 5.30
C LEU A 185 -10.64 -0.49 3.96
N PRO A 186 -9.75 -1.50 3.86
CA PRO A 186 -9.81 -2.45 2.75
C PRO A 186 -11.22 -3.06 2.62
N THR A 187 -11.68 -3.27 1.39
CA THR A 187 -13.07 -3.68 1.12
C THR A 187 -13.48 -4.94 1.86
N GLU A 188 -12.59 -5.93 1.92
CA GLU A 188 -12.85 -7.21 2.59
C GLU A 188 -12.96 -7.02 4.10
N VAL A 189 -12.10 -6.18 4.68
CA VAL A 189 -12.13 -5.84 6.12
C VAL A 189 -13.40 -5.05 6.45
N ALA A 190 -13.77 -4.04 5.64
CA ALA A 190 -14.98 -3.25 5.84
C ALA A 190 -16.23 -4.15 5.86
N ARG A 191 -16.33 -5.08 4.91
CA ARG A 191 -17.44 -6.05 4.83
C ARG A 191 -17.50 -6.93 6.06
N ALA A 192 -16.36 -7.43 6.55
CA ALA A 192 -16.33 -8.25 7.76
C ALA A 192 -16.68 -7.42 9.02
N VAL A 193 -16.26 -6.14 9.09
CA VAL A 193 -16.59 -5.23 10.22
C VAL A 193 -18.09 -4.95 10.30
N GLU A 194 -18.80 -4.84 9.15
CA GLU A 194 -20.25 -4.57 9.14
C GLU A 194 -21.06 -5.61 9.91
N GLU A 195 -20.63 -6.88 9.89
CA GLU A 195 -21.30 -8.00 10.52
C GLU A 195 -20.96 -8.16 12.01
N LEU A 196 -19.95 -7.43 12.54
CA LEU A 196 -19.42 -7.64 13.88
C LEU A 196 -19.95 -6.62 14.89
N GLN A 197 -20.17 -7.09 16.12
CA GLN A 197 -20.32 -6.24 17.30
C GLN A 197 -18.95 -5.97 17.94
N VAL A 198 -18.88 -4.92 18.77
CA VAL A 198 -17.63 -4.58 19.46
C VAL A 198 -17.19 -5.73 20.36
N GLY A 199 -15.96 -6.16 20.20
CA GLY A 199 -15.36 -7.29 20.91
C GLY A 199 -15.44 -8.63 20.15
N GLU A 200 -16.27 -8.74 19.11
CA GLU A 200 -16.41 -9.97 18.33
C GLU A 200 -15.27 -10.21 17.36
N VAL A 201 -15.03 -11.49 17.07
CA VAL A 201 -14.03 -11.97 16.12
C VAL A 201 -14.75 -12.55 14.89
N SER A 202 -14.31 -12.14 13.70
CA SER A 202 -14.88 -12.58 12.43
C SER A 202 -14.62 -14.06 12.16
N LYS A 203 -15.31 -14.59 11.13
CA LYS A 203 -14.87 -15.80 10.43
C LYS A 203 -13.63 -15.49 9.58
N PRO A 204 -12.83 -16.51 9.21
CA PRO A 204 -11.74 -16.32 8.25
C PRO A 204 -12.25 -15.82 6.89
N PHE A 205 -11.51 -14.91 6.28
CA PHE A 205 -11.76 -14.40 4.93
C PHE A 205 -10.46 -14.13 4.20
N GLU A 206 -10.50 -14.18 2.87
CA GLU A 206 -9.37 -13.89 2.02
C GLU A 206 -9.24 -12.36 1.81
N MET A 207 -8.02 -11.85 1.84
CA MET A 207 -7.71 -10.46 1.51
C MET A 207 -6.34 -10.32 0.86
N VAL A 208 -6.09 -9.16 0.26
CA VAL A 208 -4.76 -8.80 -0.23
C VAL A 208 -4.07 -7.89 0.78
N ASN A 209 -2.89 -8.28 1.24
CA ASN A 209 -2.13 -7.47 2.19
C ASN A 209 -1.43 -6.27 1.52
N SER A 210 -0.76 -5.42 2.33
CA SER A 210 -0.01 -4.24 1.89
C SER A 210 1.09 -4.53 0.85
N ARG A 211 1.55 -5.80 0.78
CA ARG A 211 2.57 -6.27 -0.18
C ARG A 211 1.96 -6.89 -1.44
N GLY A 212 0.63 -6.84 -1.58
CA GLY A 212 -0.10 -7.40 -2.72
C GLY A 212 -0.07 -8.94 -2.77
N LYS A 213 0.07 -9.60 -1.60
CA LYS A 213 -0.05 -11.06 -1.47
C LYS A 213 -1.43 -11.43 -0.96
N THR A 214 -2.01 -12.51 -1.50
CA THR A 214 -3.23 -13.10 -0.96
C THR A 214 -2.92 -13.78 0.37
N VAL A 215 -3.66 -13.40 1.41
CA VAL A 215 -3.58 -13.95 2.76
C VAL A 215 -4.98 -14.26 3.26
N VAL A 216 -5.09 -15.14 4.24
CA VAL A 216 -6.33 -15.34 4.99
C VAL A 216 -6.24 -14.55 6.29
N ALA A 217 -7.31 -13.89 6.68
CA ALA A 217 -7.38 -13.03 7.84
C ALA A 217 -8.59 -13.33 8.72
N ILE A 218 -8.45 -13.08 10.01
CA ILE A 218 -9.53 -12.85 10.96
C ILE A 218 -9.35 -11.49 11.58
N ILE A 219 -10.45 -10.81 11.88
CA ILE A 219 -10.42 -9.50 12.53
C ILE A 219 -11.23 -9.52 13.82
N LYS A 220 -10.88 -8.62 14.73
CA LYS A 220 -11.67 -8.27 15.89
C LYS A 220 -12.05 -6.80 15.81
N LEU A 221 -13.33 -6.50 15.96
CA LEU A 221 -13.80 -5.13 16.11
C LEU A 221 -13.49 -4.66 17.53
N LYS A 222 -12.46 -3.82 17.68
CA LYS A 222 -12.00 -3.33 18.98
C LYS A 222 -12.90 -2.24 19.54
N SER A 223 -13.28 -1.28 18.70
CA SER A 223 -14.19 -0.19 19.07
C SER A 223 -14.98 0.28 17.85
N ARG A 224 -16.16 0.84 18.12
CA ARG A 224 -17.00 1.54 17.14
C ARG A 224 -17.56 2.79 17.79
N VAL A 225 -17.32 3.93 17.17
CA VAL A 225 -17.93 5.21 17.56
C VAL A 225 -18.87 5.60 16.46
N GLU A 226 -20.17 5.63 16.79
CA GLU A 226 -21.20 5.98 15.81
C GLU A 226 -21.08 7.45 15.38
N GLY A 227 -21.51 7.71 14.13
CA GLY A 227 -21.52 9.07 13.60
C GLY A 227 -22.45 9.98 14.39
N HIS A 228 -21.93 11.13 14.82
CA HIS A 228 -22.66 12.06 15.66
C HIS A 228 -22.43 13.53 15.25
N ARG A 229 -23.24 14.42 15.81
CA ARG A 229 -22.99 15.85 15.67
C ARG A 229 -21.83 16.25 16.58
N ALA A 230 -20.79 16.86 15.99
CA ALA A 230 -19.60 17.27 16.74
C ALA A 230 -19.96 18.12 17.96
N THR A 231 -19.34 17.78 19.09
CA THR A 231 -19.44 18.52 20.36
C THR A 231 -18.06 19.06 20.74
N ILE A 232 -18.05 20.21 21.44
CA ILE A 232 -16.78 20.80 21.89
C ILE A 232 -16.08 19.91 22.92
N THR A 233 -16.84 19.16 23.70
CA THR A 233 -16.33 18.33 24.79
C THR A 233 -15.60 17.07 24.26
N GLU A 234 -16.13 16.44 23.21
CA GLU A 234 -15.65 15.15 22.71
C GLU A 234 -14.78 15.28 21.45
N ASP A 235 -15.10 16.30 20.60
CA ASP A 235 -14.52 16.45 19.27
C ASP A 235 -13.67 17.71 19.11
N PHE A 236 -13.22 18.31 20.21
CA PHE A 236 -12.48 19.58 20.18
C PHE A 236 -11.32 19.55 19.16
N GLN A 237 -10.54 18.48 19.13
CA GLN A 237 -9.40 18.38 18.22
C GLN A 237 -9.86 18.33 16.75
N VAL A 238 -10.89 17.54 16.44
CA VAL A 238 -11.46 17.44 15.10
C VAL A 238 -12.00 18.79 14.64
N MET A 239 -12.74 19.48 15.52
CA MET A 239 -13.28 20.81 15.23
C MET A 239 -12.17 21.84 15.04
N LYS A 240 -11.15 21.81 15.87
CA LYS A 240 -9.94 22.67 15.77
C LYS A 240 -9.24 22.46 14.43
N ASP A 241 -9.02 21.20 14.03
CA ASP A 241 -8.33 20.88 12.78
C ASP A 241 -9.15 21.38 11.56
N VAL A 242 -10.47 21.22 11.57
CA VAL A 242 -11.36 21.77 10.53
C VAL A 242 -11.27 23.30 10.46
N VAL A 243 -11.28 23.98 11.59
CA VAL A 243 -11.16 25.45 11.64
C VAL A 243 -9.79 25.91 11.14
N LEU A 244 -8.72 25.23 11.57
CA LEU A 244 -7.35 25.53 11.13
C LEU A 244 -7.16 25.28 9.64
N ALA A 245 -7.73 24.20 9.09
CA ALA A 245 -7.69 23.93 7.66
C ALA A 245 -8.34 25.05 6.86
N LYS A 246 -9.55 25.48 7.26
CA LYS A 246 -10.25 26.62 6.63
C LYS A 246 -9.49 27.94 6.75
N GLN A 247 -8.88 28.21 7.89
CA GLN A 247 -8.05 29.40 8.07
C GLN A 247 -6.83 29.38 7.20
N ARG A 248 -6.14 28.22 7.08
CA ARG A 248 -4.98 28.05 6.19
C ARG A 248 -5.34 28.26 4.72
N GLU A 249 -6.46 27.68 4.28
CA GLU A 249 -7.00 27.85 2.92
C GLU A 249 -7.27 29.35 2.65
N LYS A 250 -8.00 30.02 3.53
CA LYS A 250 -8.28 31.46 3.41
C LYS A 250 -7.00 32.31 3.36
N MET A 251 -6.05 32.03 4.25
CA MET A 251 -4.76 32.73 4.26
C MET A 251 -3.97 32.49 2.98
N LEU A 252 -4.01 31.27 2.44
CA LEU A 252 -3.36 30.94 1.17
C LEU A 252 -3.98 31.71 0.02
N ASP A 253 -5.31 31.74 -0.05
CA ASP A 253 -6.07 32.48 -1.07
C ASP A 253 -5.75 33.98 -1.02
N GLU A 254 -5.76 34.57 0.17
CA GLU A 254 -5.41 35.98 0.37
C GLU A 254 -3.94 36.25 -0.02
N TRP A 255 -3.04 35.35 0.35
CA TRP A 255 -1.61 35.48 0.00
C TRP A 255 -1.39 35.39 -1.52
N VAL A 256 -2.02 34.41 -2.20
CA VAL A 256 -1.96 34.26 -3.66
C VAL A 256 -2.52 35.50 -4.34
N ALA A 257 -3.69 35.98 -3.93
CA ALA A 257 -4.33 37.17 -4.49
C ALA A 257 -3.42 38.43 -4.35
N ASN A 258 -2.79 38.58 -3.18
CA ASN A 258 -1.85 39.70 -2.95
C ASN A 258 -0.55 39.56 -3.77
N LYS A 259 -0.03 38.33 -3.89
CA LYS A 259 1.15 38.07 -4.72
C LYS A 259 0.90 38.35 -6.20
N LEU A 260 -0.25 37.96 -6.72
CA LEU A 260 -0.64 38.22 -8.12
C LEU A 260 -0.72 39.72 -8.43
N LYS A 261 -1.18 40.56 -7.47
CA LYS A 261 -1.20 42.03 -7.65
C LYS A 261 0.19 42.60 -7.80
N ASN A 262 1.17 42.06 -7.07
CA ASN A 262 2.51 42.64 -6.94
C ASN A 262 3.60 41.87 -7.73
N THR A 263 3.23 40.81 -8.45
CA THR A 263 4.18 40.01 -9.22
C THR A 263 3.90 40.19 -10.71
N TYR A 264 4.98 40.35 -11.47
CA TYR A 264 4.88 40.32 -12.92
C TYR A 264 4.69 38.90 -13.41
N VAL A 265 3.56 38.66 -14.09
CA VAL A 265 3.26 37.35 -14.67
C VAL A 265 3.12 37.49 -16.17
N ARG A 266 3.92 36.76 -16.94
CA ARG A 266 3.80 36.66 -18.40
C ARG A 266 3.10 35.37 -18.75
N MET A 267 1.90 35.48 -19.33
CA MET A 267 1.11 34.33 -19.76
C MET A 267 1.16 34.19 -21.28
N ASN A 268 1.22 32.97 -21.78
CA ASN A 268 1.12 32.68 -23.20
C ASN A 268 -0.32 32.96 -23.65
N ASP A 269 -0.48 33.61 -24.83
CA ASP A 269 -1.77 34.08 -25.35
C ASP A 269 -2.81 32.96 -25.43
N ARG A 270 -2.39 31.74 -25.77
CA ARG A 270 -3.28 30.56 -25.85
C ARG A 270 -3.99 30.19 -24.54
N TYR A 271 -3.55 30.71 -23.40
CA TYR A 271 -4.13 30.42 -22.07
C TYR A 271 -4.84 31.62 -21.44
N LYS A 272 -4.88 32.77 -22.10
CA LYS A 272 -5.50 33.99 -21.55
C LYS A 272 -7.01 33.86 -21.30
N ASP A 273 -7.68 33.05 -22.13
CA ASP A 273 -9.13 32.82 -22.03
C ASP A 273 -9.51 31.67 -21.08
N CYS A 274 -8.51 31.04 -20.40
CA CYS A 274 -8.79 29.99 -19.44
C CYS A 274 -9.44 30.56 -18.16
N LYS A 275 -10.34 29.80 -17.55
CA LYS A 275 -10.88 30.11 -16.23
C LYS A 275 -9.88 29.72 -15.16
N PHE A 276 -9.33 30.72 -14.47
CA PHE A 276 -8.40 30.52 -13.36
C PHE A 276 -9.10 30.62 -12.02
N GLN A 277 -8.61 29.84 -11.03
CA GLN A 277 -9.13 29.88 -9.66
C GLN A 277 -8.97 31.27 -9.04
N TYR A 278 -7.87 31.95 -9.31
CA TYR A 278 -7.62 33.31 -8.83
C TYR A 278 -7.65 34.29 -10.00
N GLN A 279 -8.26 35.44 -9.78
CA GLN A 279 -8.25 36.54 -10.74
C GLN A 279 -6.91 37.31 -10.69
N GLY A 280 -6.51 37.88 -11.83
CA GLY A 280 -5.29 38.71 -11.90
C GLY A 280 -4.08 38.06 -12.55
N TRP A 281 -4.23 36.85 -13.13
CA TRP A 281 -3.21 36.21 -13.95
C TRP A 281 -3.01 36.92 -15.30
N VAL A 282 -4.05 37.51 -15.84
CA VAL A 282 -4.02 38.29 -17.08
C VAL A 282 -4.13 39.76 -16.68
N LYS A 283 -3.09 40.53 -16.95
CA LYS A 283 -3.03 42.00 -16.77
C LYS A 283 -3.13 42.71 -18.12
#